data_1a1dd562e48c603b3907dfd29a594a07
#
_entry.id   1a1dd562e48c603b3907dfd29a594a07
#
_cell.length_a   1.000
_cell.length_b   1.000
_cell.length_c   1.000
_cell.angle_alpha   90.00
_cell.angle_beta   90.00
_cell.angle_gamma   90.00
#
_symmetry.space_group_name_H-M   'P 1'
#
loop_
_entity.id
_entity.type
_entity.pdbx_description
1 polymer ?
#
loop_
_entity_poly.entity_id
_entity_poly.type
_entity_poly.pdbx_seq_one_letter_code
_entity_poly.pdbx_strand_id
1 'polypeptide(L)'
;MMVWEFIDDVGELMNDTGTRTILDLTGKTITTYILFEVHDALADCCEGDRVEAITDAVTAIDNDLHAWSRTTGNSLVEVSEHGTTRRYVIAKSAPKHSEHKLAGIISDDGLFELLSPLGFALGAALEGHDVSLYFQGPAVRVLATGFRARMHGLGRPFSRFPRDGLAKVGHIPPQDKLRQLQHLGASLFACGPSMEHYKVDPANLAFSNVTIAAYLTFMEQMSSADIHLVA
;
A
#
# COMPACT_ATOMS: atom_id res chain seq x y z
N MET A 1 -1.96 23.62 -67.24
CA MET A 1 -0.92 22.91 -66.50
C MET A 1 -1.14 23.28 -65.01
N MET A 2 -1.97 22.47 -64.32
CA MET A 2 -2.36 22.69 -62.90
C MET A 2 -1.35 21.91 -62.04
N VAL A 3 -0.61 22.64 -61.20
CA VAL A 3 0.26 22.10 -60.19
C VAL A 3 -0.59 21.90 -58.94
N TRP A 4 -0.72 20.67 -58.46
CA TRP A 4 -1.34 20.32 -57.20
C TRP A 4 -0.26 20.45 -56.11
N GLU A 5 -0.37 21.44 -55.23
CA GLU A 5 0.37 21.48 -53.97
C GLU A 5 -0.21 20.45 -53.03
N PHE A 6 0.57 19.41 -52.71
CA PHE A 6 0.37 18.56 -51.58
C PHE A 6 0.71 19.34 -50.30
N ILE A 7 -0.29 19.67 -49.51
CA ILE A 7 -0.09 20.12 -48.14
C ILE A 7 0.23 18.86 -47.33
N ASP A 8 1.49 18.73 -46.93
CA ASP A 8 1.93 17.75 -45.93
C ASP A 8 1.34 18.12 -44.59
N ASP A 9 0.29 17.42 -44.21
CA ASP A 9 -0.21 17.40 -42.83
C ASP A 9 0.77 16.54 -41.98
N VAL A 10 1.89 17.18 -41.59
CA VAL A 10 2.80 16.59 -40.60
C VAL A 10 2.15 16.81 -39.26
N GLY A 11 1.26 15.85 -38.91
CA GLY A 11 0.76 15.74 -37.56
C GLY A 11 1.93 15.77 -36.58
N GLU A 12 1.89 16.70 -35.66
CA GLU A 12 2.79 16.78 -34.52
C GLU A 12 2.87 15.41 -33.84
N LEU A 13 3.93 14.65 -34.12
CA LEU A 13 4.42 13.59 -33.27
C LEU A 13 4.87 14.26 -31.99
N MET A 14 3.97 14.35 -31.00
CA MET A 14 4.34 14.71 -29.64
C MET A 14 5.47 13.76 -29.22
N ASN A 15 6.67 14.33 -29.07
CA ASN A 15 7.83 13.65 -28.50
C ASN A 15 7.46 13.19 -27.08
N ASP A 16 7.07 11.93 -26.93
CA ASP A 16 6.89 11.24 -25.65
C ASP A 16 8.28 10.90 -25.10
N THR A 17 9.01 11.93 -24.61
CA THR A 17 10.37 11.80 -24.07
C THR A 17 10.40 11.60 -22.56
N GLY A 18 9.26 11.31 -21.92
CA GLY A 18 9.22 10.97 -20.49
C GLY A 18 9.78 9.56 -20.25
N THR A 19 10.64 9.42 -19.25
CA THR A 19 11.11 8.10 -18.78
C THR A 19 9.88 7.26 -18.42
N ARG A 20 9.72 6.09 -19.05
CA ARG A 20 8.58 5.21 -18.85
C ARG A 20 9.00 3.94 -18.15
N THR A 21 8.66 3.81 -16.88
CA THR A 21 8.83 2.58 -16.13
C THR A 21 7.65 1.65 -16.41
N ILE A 22 7.92 0.38 -16.76
CA ILE A 22 6.89 -0.63 -17.01
C ILE A 22 6.90 -1.63 -15.86
N LEU A 23 5.75 -1.82 -15.21
CA LEU A 23 5.52 -2.76 -14.12
C LEU A 23 4.63 -3.91 -14.63
N ASP A 24 5.16 -5.12 -14.67
CA ASP A 24 4.35 -6.32 -14.91
C ASP A 24 3.83 -6.86 -13.56
N LEU A 25 2.57 -6.62 -13.31
CA LEU A 25 1.86 -7.00 -12.08
C LEU A 25 0.82 -8.09 -12.35
N THR A 26 0.94 -8.81 -13.47
CA THR A 26 0.06 -9.93 -13.80
C THR A 26 0.13 -11.04 -12.74
N GLY A 27 -0.98 -11.70 -12.49
CA GLY A 27 -1.12 -12.70 -11.42
C GLY A 27 -1.25 -12.10 -10.01
N LYS A 28 -1.18 -10.77 -9.85
CA LYS A 28 -1.43 -10.09 -8.57
C LYS A 28 -2.88 -9.64 -8.51
N THR A 29 -3.57 -10.02 -7.45
CA THR A 29 -4.99 -9.68 -7.25
C THR A 29 -5.22 -8.76 -6.05
N ILE A 30 -4.16 -8.50 -5.27
CA ILE A 30 -4.23 -7.62 -4.10
C ILE A 30 -3.94 -6.19 -4.54
N THR A 31 -4.98 -5.38 -4.60
CA THR A 31 -4.92 -4.01 -5.15
C THR A 31 -3.97 -3.11 -4.36
N THR A 32 -3.89 -3.23 -3.04
CA THR A 32 -2.93 -2.44 -2.23
C THR A 32 -1.47 -2.78 -2.54
N TYR A 33 -1.17 -4.01 -2.97
CA TYR A 33 0.17 -4.35 -3.47
C TYR A 33 0.44 -3.65 -4.81
N ILE A 34 -0.51 -3.74 -5.74
CA ILE A 34 -0.40 -3.11 -7.07
C ILE A 34 -0.22 -1.59 -6.92
N LEU A 35 -1.06 -0.96 -6.11
CA LEU A 35 -1.00 0.48 -5.85
C LEU A 35 0.31 0.92 -5.19
N PHE A 36 0.86 0.10 -4.29
CA PHE A 36 2.15 0.38 -3.67
C PHE A 36 3.28 0.36 -4.70
N GLU A 37 3.34 -0.65 -5.57
CA GLU A 37 4.37 -0.74 -6.63
C GLU A 37 4.28 0.44 -7.60
N VAL A 38 3.05 0.86 -7.97
CA VAL A 38 2.83 2.03 -8.82
C VAL A 38 3.25 3.32 -8.10
N HIS A 39 2.87 3.46 -6.82
CA HIS A 39 3.23 4.62 -5.99
C HIS A 39 4.76 4.75 -5.85
N ASP A 40 5.43 3.66 -5.52
CA ASP A 40 6.88 3.61 -5.34
C ASP A 40 7.62 3.95 -6.65
N ALA A 41 7.17 3.38 -7.79
CA ALA A 41 7.73 3.72 -9.10
C ALA A 41 7.51 5.20 -9.48
N LEU A 42 6.37 5.79 -9.09
CA LEU A 42 6.11 7.22 -9.30
C LEU A 42 6.94 8.11 -8.35
N ALA A 43 7.37 7.61 -7.18
CA ALA A 43 8.14 8.40 -6.23
C ALA A 43 9.44 8.92 -6.85
N ASP A 44 10.10 8.11 -7.66
CA ASP A 44 11.36 8.44 -8.35
C ASP A 44 11.18 9.26 -9.64
N CYS A 45 9.93 9.49 -10.07
CA CYS A 45 9.61 10.23 -11.29
C CYS A 45 9.52 11.75 -11.05
N CYS A 46 9.71 12.55 -12.10
CA CYS A 46 9.34 13.96 -12.11
C CYS A 46 7.86 14.14 -12.41
N GLU A 47 7.31 15.34 -12.12
CA GLU A 47 5.93 15.66 -12.49
C GLU A 47 5.75 15.61 -14.01
N GLY A 48 4.70 14.90 -14.46
CA GLY A 48 4.43 14.64 -15.86
C GLY A 48 5.04 13.35 -16.42
N ASP A 49 6.03 12.76 -15.74
CA ASP A 49 6.55 11.44 -16.10
C ASP A 49 5.48 10.36 -15.93
N ARG A 50 5.66 9.24 -16.61
CA ARG A 50 4.65 8.18 -16.70
C ARG A 50 5.17 6.83 -16.23
N VAL A 51 4.33 6.12 -15.51
CA VAL A 51 4.50 4.71 -15.17
C VAL A 51 3.43 3.91 -15.90
N GLU A 52 3.81 2.78 -16.46
CA GLU A 52 2.92 1.81 -17.07
C GLU A 52 2.76 0.61 -16.16
N ALA A 53 1.53 0.28 -15.79
CA ALA A 53 1.21 -0.92 -15.01
C ALA A 53 0.39 -1.88 -15.87
N ILE A 54 0.82 -3.13 -15.95
CA ILE A 54 0.10 -4.22 -16.63
C ILE A 54 -0.41 -5.17 -15.56
N THR A 55 -1.73 -5.39 -15.51
CA THR A 55 -2.40 -6.27 -14.55
C THR A 55 -3.32 -7.25 -15.25
N ASP A 56 -3.84 -8.22 -14.52
CA ASP A 56 -5.00 -8.97 -14.99
C ASP A 56 -6.22 -8.04 -15.09
N ALA A 57 -7.13 -8.30 -16.05
CA ALA A 57 -8.34 -7.51 -16.26
C ALA A 57 -9.41 -7.81 -15.20
N VAL A 58 -9.15 -7.41 -13.96
CA VAL A 58 -10.03 -7.61 -12.80
C VAL A 58 -10.72 -6.30 -12.43
N THR A 59 -12.04 -6.32 -12.32
CA THR A 59 -12.86 -5.13 -12.04
C THR A 59 -12.46 -4.42 -10.73
N ALA A 60 -12.07 -5.18 -9.69
CA ALA A 60 -11.66 -4.57 -8.41
C ALA A 60 -10.37 -3.76 -8.56
N ILE A 61 -9.40 -4.26 -9.34
CA ILE A 61 -8.14 -3.54 -9.63
C ILE A 61 -8.45 -2.23 -10.37
N ASP A 62 -9.31 -2.29 -11.37
CA ASP A 62 -9.73 -1.13 -12.15
C ASP A 62 -10.38 -0.05 -11.27
N ASN A 63 -11.35 -0.45 -10.46
CA ASN A 63 -12.06 0.46 -9.54
C ASN A 63 -11.10 1.13 -8.55
N ASP A 64 -10.17 0.36 -7.97
CA ASP A 64 -9.25 0.87 -6.97
C ASP A 64 -8.19 1.80 -7.60
N LEU A 65 -7.66 1.49 -8.80
CA LEU A 65 -6.76 2.38 -9.52
C LEU A 65 -7.44 3.70 -9.89
N HIS A 66 -8.70 3.66 -10.32
CA HIS A 66 -9.47 4.86 -10.58
C HIS A 66 -9.77 5.67 -9.30
N ALA A 67 -10.08 5.00 -8.18
CA ALA A 67 -10.29 5.66 -6.90
C ALA A 67 -9.00 6.34 -6.41
N TRP A 68 -7.89 5.61 -6.40
CA TRP A 68 -6.59 6.10 -6.00
C TRP A 68 -6.11 7.28 -6.86
N SER A 69 -6.32 7.23 -8.17
CA SER A 69 -6.02 8.34 -9.08
C SER A 69 -6.77 9.62 -8.69
N ARG A 70 -8.06 9.51 -8.33
CA ARG A 70 -8.87 10.68 -7.91
C ARG A 70 -8.41 11.26 -6.58
N THR A 71 -8.02 10.41 -5.63
CA THR A 71 -7.61 10.86 -4.28
C THR A 71 -6.21 11.45 -4.28
N THR A 72 -5.26 10.81 -4.94
CA THR A 72 -3.85 11.26 -4.99
C THR A 72 -3.59 12.38 -5.99
N GLY A 73 -4.48 12.55 -6.97
CA GLY A 73 -4.32 13.49 -8.08
C GLY A 73 -3.46 12.97 -9.23
N ASN A 74 -2.81 11.81 -9.11
CA ASN A 74 -2.12 11.19 -10.24
C ASN A 74 -3.10 10.83 -11.35
N SER A 75 -2.76 11.11 -12.59
CA SER A 75 -3.70 11.00 -13.70
C SER A 75 -3.60 9.64 -14.40
N LEU A 76 -4.71 8.93 -14.54
CA LEU A 76 -4.82 7.81 -15.49
C LEU A 76 -4.93 8.41 -16.90
N VAL A 77 -3.83 8.37 -17.67
CA VAL A 77 -3.74 8.98 -19.00
C VAL A 77 -4.35 8.05 -20.04
N GLU A 78 -4.13 6.74 -19.90
CA GLU A 78 -4.61 5.74 -20.84
C GLU A 78 -4.92 4.45 -20.09
N VAL A 79 -6.03 3.82 -20.47
CA VAL A 79 -6.40 2.46 -20.05
C VAL A 79 -6.75 1.66 -21.29
N SER A 80 -6.08 0.53 -21.52
CA SER A 80 -6.32 -0.33 -22.66
C SER A 80 -6.38 -1.79 -22.26
N GLU A 81 -7.26 -2.56 -22.91
CA GLU A 81 -7.41 -3.99 -22.69
C GLU A 81 -6.69 -4.80 -23.76
N HIS A 82 -5.99 -5.84 -23.33
CA HIS A 82 -5.29 -6.78 -24.21
C HIS A 82 -5.58 -8.22 -23.78
N GLY A 83 -6.68 -8.76 -24.27
CA GLY A 83 -7.13 -10.12 -23.91
C GLY A 83 -7.51 -10.22 -22.44
N THR A 84 -6.72 -10.94 -21.64
CA THR A 84 -6.95 -11.14 -20.20
C THR A 84 -6.23 -10.12 -19.31
N THR A 85 -5.48 -9.21 -19.92
CA THR A 85 -4.71 -8.20 -19.20
C THR A 85 -5.25 -6.79 -19.49
N ARG A 86 -4.98 -5.88 -18.57
CA ARG A 86 -5.28 -4.46 -18.72
C ARG A 86 -4.02 -3.65 -18.44
N ARG A 87 -3.78 -2.66 -19.28
CA ARG A 87 -2.65 -1.77 -19.24
C ARG A 87 -3.14 -0.39 -18.80
N TYR A 88 -2.47 0.18 -17.81
CA TYR A 88 -2.72 1.52 -17.30
C TYR A 88 -1.48 2.37 -17.51
N VAL A 89 -1.63 3.56 -18.05
CA VAL A 89 -0.59 4.59 -18.11
C VAL A 89 -0.95 5.68 -17.11
N ILE A 90 -0.11 5.84 -16.11
CA ILE A 90 -0.31 6.76 -14.99
C ILE A 90 0.74 7.86 -15.08
N ALA A 91 0.31 9.12 -15.13
CA ALA A 91 1.21 10.29 -15.07
C ALA A 91 1.30 10.78 -13.61
N LYS A 92 2.55 11.09 -13.20
CA LYS A 92 2.79 11.72 -11.91
C LYS A 92 2.25 13.15 -11.91
N SER A 93 1.51 13.46 -10.87
CA SER A 93 1.04 14.82 -10.59
C SER A 93 1.70 15.36 -9.31
N ALA A 94 1.57 16.65 -9.07
CA ALA A 94 1.94 17.22 -7.78
C ALA A 94 1.20 16.50 -6.65
N PRO A 95 1.89 16.13 -5.55
CA PRO A 95 1.28 15.37 -4.47
C PRO A 95 0.12 16.15 -3.84
N LYS A 96 -1.03 15.50 -3.76
CA LYS A 96 -2.19 16.00 -3.06
C LYS A 96 -2.19 15.38 -1.66
N HIS A 97 -1.87 16.18 -0.66
CA HIS A 97 -1.96 15.72 0.73
C HIS A 97 -3.43 15.61 1.15
N SER A 98 -3.78 14.49 1.74
CA SER A 98 -5.06 14.32 2.42
C SER A 98 -4.99 14.98 3.80
N GLU A 99 -6.05 15.69 4.20
CA GLU A 99 -6.19 16.20 5.58
C GLU A 99 -6.73 15.11 6.53
N HIS A 100 -7.11 13.95 6.00
CA HIS A 100 -7.72 12.87 6.77
C HIS A 100 -6.69 12.04 7.52
N LYS A 101 -7.10 11.59 8.70
CA LYS A 101 -6.29 10.76 9.59
C LYS A 101 -6.98 9.44 9.88
N LEU A 102 -6.20 8.37 9.85
CA LEU A 102 -6.63 7.05 10.30
C LEU A 102 -5.89 6.67 11.57
N ALA A 103 -6.64 6.35 12.63
CA ALA A 103 -6.09 5.74 13.84
C ALA A 103 -6.62 4.31 13.99
N GLY A 104 -5.70 3.34 14.11
CA GLY A 104 -6.03 1.93 14.18
C GLY A 104 -5.49 1.23 15.42
N ILE A 105 -6.28 0.34 16.01
CA ILE A 105 -5.89 -0.56 17.10
C ILE A 105 -5.82 -1.98 16.55
N ILE A 106 -4.66 -2.61 16.67
CA ILE A 106 -4.39 -3.99 16.27
C ILE A 106 -4.18 -4.81 17.52
N SER A 107 -5.01 -5.84 17.71
CA SER A 107 -5.04 -6.63 18.95
C SER A 107 -4.61 -8.09 18.79
N ASP A 108 -4.50 -8.58 17.55
CA ASP A 108 -4.16 -9.96 17.24
C ASP A 108 -2.87 -10.06 16.39
N ASP A 109 -2.15 -11.19 16.50
CA ASP A 109 -0.93 -11.47 15.74
C ASP A 109 -1.06 -12.63 14.74
N GLY A 110 -2.27 -13.11 14.55
CA GLY A 110 -2.58 -14.19 13.60
C GLY A 110 -2.41 -13.79 12.15
N LEU A 111 -2.12 -14.79 11.31
CA LEU A 111 -1.86 -14.56 9.89
C LEU A 111 -3.05 -13.91 9.18
N PHE A 112 -4.25 -14.43 9.39
CA PHE A 112 -5.46 -13.95 8.72
C PHE A 112 -6.03 -12.69 9.37
N GLU A 113 -5.87 -12.59 10.69
CA GLU A 113 -6.33 -11.47 11.51
C GLU A 113 -5.59 -10.16 11.17
N LEU A 114 -4.35 -10.28 10.70
CA LEU A 114 -3.53 -9.13 10.28
C LEU A 114 -3.76 -8.69 8.82
N LEU A 115 -4.34 -9.56 7.95
CA LEU A 115 -4.42 -9.27 6.52
C LEU A 115 -5.27 -8.03 6.21
N SER A 116 -6.50 -8.00 6.72
CA SER A 116 -7.46 -6.91 6.45
C SER A 116 -7.05 -5.60 7.12
N PRO A 117 -6.77 -5.54 8.43
CA PRO A 117 -6.47 -4.25 9.06
C PRO A 117 -5.20 -3.60 8.49
N LEU A 118 -4.15 -4.37 8.23
CA LEU A 118 -2.95 -3.82 7.59
C LEU A 118 -3.17 -3.49 6.11
N GLY A 119 -4.11 -4.17 5.43
CA GLY A 119 -4.53 -3.84 4.08
C GLY A 119 -5.24 -2.49 4.03
N PHE A 120 -6.22 -2.26 4.91
CA PHE A 120 -6.94 -0.98 5.01
C PHE A 120 -6.02 0.17 5.39
N ALA A 121 -5.14 -0.04 6.38
CA ALA A 121 -4.16 0.96 6.78
C ALA A 121 -3.21 1.35 5.63
N LEU A 122 -2.75 0.35 4.85
CA LEU A 122 -1.90 0.59 3.69
C LEU A 122 -2.66 1.33 2.58
N GLY A 123 -3.93 0.98 2.34
CA GLY A 123 -4.79 1.70 1.39
C GLY A 123 -4.93 3.18 1.77
N ALA A 124 -5.21 3.47 3.04
CA ALA A 124 -5.32 4.84 3.54
C ALA A 124 -4.00 5.62 3.39
N ALA A 125 -2.86 5.00 3.72
CA ALA A 125 -1.55 5.64 3.54
C ALA A 125 -1.24 5.93 2.06
N LEU A 126 -1.61 5.02 1.14
CA LEU A 126 -1.47 5.21 -0.31
C LEU A 126 -2.38 6.33 -0.86
N GLU A 127 -3.48 6.62 -0.20
CA GLU A 127 -4.34 7.77 -0.49
C GLU A 127 -3.83 9.09 0.13
N GLY A 128 -2.69 9.04 0.84
CA GLY A 128 -2.06 10.19 1.47
C GLY A 128 -2.63 10.56 2.84
N HIS A 129 -3.36 9.64 3.50
CA HIS A 129 -3.85 9.86 4.86
C HIS A 129 -2.71 9.71 5.88
N ASP A 130 -2.78 10.50 6.96
CA ASP A 130 -1.92 10.29 8.13
C ASP A 130 -2.39 9.04 8.91
N VAL A 131 -1.54 8.03 8.99
CA VAL A 131 -1.89 6.73 9.58
C VAL A 131 -1.14 6.51 10.87
N SER A 132 -1.87 6.22 11.96
CA SER A 132 -1.34 5.85 13.26
C SER A 132 -1.87 4.48 13.70
N LEU A 133 -0.98 3.53 14.00
CA LEU A 133 -1.35 2.17 14.41
C LEU A 133 -0.83 1.84 15.80
N TYR A 134 -1.73 1.40 16.69
CA TYR A 134 -1.45 0.96 18.04
C TYR A 134 -1.55 -0.55 18.17
N PHE A 135 -0.45 -1.17 18.57
CA PHE A 135 -0.36 -2.61 18.77
C PHE A 135 -0.51 -2.93 20.25
N GLN A 136 -1.51 -3.72 20.58
CA GLN A 136 -1.78 -4.18 21.96
C GLN A 136 -1.96 -5.70 22.03
N GLY A 137 -2.01 -6.23 23.24
CA GLY A 137 -2.16 -7.67 23.44
C GLY A 137 -1.08 -8.45 22.67
N PRO A 138 -1.42 -9.63 22.08
CA PRO A 138 -0.46 -10.42 21.30
C PRO A 138 0.09 -9.70 20.08
N ALA A 139 -0.60 -8.68 19.54
CA ALA A 139 -0.15 -7.94 18.35
C ALA A 139 1.20 -7.22 18.55
N VAL A 140 1.61 -6.89 19.79
CA VAL A 140 2.94 -6.30 20.03
C VAL A 140 4.08 -7.20 19.52
N ARG A 141 3.88 -8.51 19.41
CA ARG A 141 4.86 -9.44 18.87
C ARG A 141 5.16 -9.22 17.40
N VAL A 142 4.21 -8.62 16.65
CA VAL A 142 4.39 -8.28 15.23
C VAL A 142 5.53 -7.29 15.05
N LEU A 143 5.78 -6.44 16.04
CA LEU A 143 6.83 -5.43 16.02
C LEU A 143 8.22 -6.00 16.32
N ALA A 144 8.32 -7.22 16.85
CA ALA A 144 9.60 -7.82 17.24
C ALA A 144 10.38 -8.37 16.03
N THR A 145 11.70 -8.27 16.08
CA THR A 145 12.60 -8.87 15.08
C THR A 145 12.36 -10.37 14.94
N GLY A 146 12.28 -10.85 13.69
CA GLY A 146 12.11 -12.27 13.39
C GLY A 146 10.71 -12.80 13.60
N PHE A 147 9.72 -11.96 13.89
CA PHE A 147 8.32 -12.39 13.96
C PHE A 147 7.86 -13.01 12.63
N ARG A 148 7.04 -14.03 12.76
CA ARG A 148 6.37 -14.67 11.60
C ARG A 148 4.93 -14.96 11.98
N ALA A 149 4.01 -14.28 11.32
CA ALA A 149 2.59 -14.53 11.50
C ALA A 149 2.24 -16.01 11.22
N ARG A 150 1.40 -16.59 12.06
CA ARG A 150 0.96 -17.98 11.99
C ARG A 150 -0.55 -18.05 12.12
N MET A 151 -1.12 -19.12 11.60
CA MET A 151 -2.52 -19.45 11.88
C MET A 151 -2.72 -19.77 13.35
N HIS A 152 -3.89 -19.48 13.87
CA HIS A 152 -4.27 -19.88 15.21
C HIS A 152 -4.65 -21.36 15.31
N GLY A 153 -4.62 -21.89 16.53
CA GLY A 153 -5.10 -23.24 16.87
C GLY A 153 -4.37 -24.35 16.12
N LEU A 154 -5.12 -25.38 15.72
CA LEU A 154 -4.59 -26.59 15.05
C LEU A 154 -3.97 -26.32 13.68
N GLY A 155 -4.27 -25.19 13.06
CA GLY A 155 -3.67 -24.77 11.78
C GLY A 155 -2.22 -24.29 11.90
N ARG A 156 -1.74 -24.01 13.10
CA ARG A 156 -0.42 -23.38 13.34
C ARG A 156 0.76 -24.11 12.68
N PRO A 157 0.88 -25.45 12.71
CA PRO A 157 1.96 -26.17 12.04
C PRO A 157 1.94 -26.03 10.51
N PHE A 158 0.76 -25.79 9.94
CA PHE A 158 0.53 -25.72 8.49
C PHE A 158 0.57 -24.29 7.93
N SER A 159 0.93 -23.29 8.72
CA SER A 159 0.92 -21.86 8.34
C SER A 159 1.78 -21.54 7.11
N ARG A 160 2.70 -22.41 6.70
CA ARG A 160 3.53 -22.22 5.51
C ARG A 160 2.69 -22.26 4.23
N PHE A 161 1.78 -23.20 4.10
CA PHE A 161 1.00 -23.40 2.87
C PHE A 161 0.14 -22.18 2.51
N PRO A 162 -0.69 -21.62 3.41
CA PRO A 162 -1.44 -20.41 3.08
C PRO A 162 -0.53 -19.21 2.82
N ARG A 163 0.60 -19.05 3.53
CA ARG A 163 1.55 -17.95 3.25
C ARG A 163 2.10 -17.99 1.83
N ASP A 164 2.50 -19.18 1.36
CA ASP A 164 3.04 -19.34 0.01
C ASP A 164 1.96 -19.05 -1.05
N GLY A 165 0.70 -19.44 -0.79
CA GLY A 165 -0.45 -19.12 -1.64
C GLY A 165 -0.77 -17.62 -1.67
N LEU A 166 -0.81 -16.99 -0.51
CA LEU A 166 -1.07 -15.56 -0.36
C LEU A 166 0.01 -14.70 -1.05
N ALA A 167 1.29 -15.09 -0.94
CA ALA A 167 2.39 -14.37 -1.58
C ALA A 167 2.28 -14.36 -3.12
N LYS A 168 1.78 -15.43 -3.72
CA LYS A 168 1.58 -15.50 -5.18
C LYS A 168 0.63 -14.43 -5.70
N VAL A 169 -0.41 -14.12 -4.95
CA VAL A 169 -1.43 -13.14 -5.34
C VAL A 169 -1.16 -11.71 -4.84
N GLY A 170 0.00 -11.49 -4.24
CA GLY A 170 0.43 -10.15 -3.77
C GLY A 170 0.20 -9.86 -2.29
N HIS A 171 -0.22 -10.86 -1.48
CA HIS A 171 -0.16 -10.68 -0.03
C HIS A 171 1.27 -10.84 0.47
N ILE A 172 1.86 -9.74 0.86
CA ILE A 172 3.18 -9.72 1.52
C ILE A 172 3.05 -10.00 3.03
N PRO A 173 4.13 -10.47 3.68
CA PRO A 173 4.14 -10.68 5.13
C PRO A 173 3.74 -9.42 5.91
N PRO A 174 3.07 -9.56 7.08
CA PRO A 174 2.64 -8.41 7.88
C PRO A 174 3.75 -7.42 8.21
N GLN A 175 4.96 -7.89 8.51
CA GLN A 175 6.09 -6.99 8.77
C GLN A 175 6.52 -6.21 7.54
N ASP A 176 6.41 -6.78 6.34
CA ASP A 176 6.74 -6.08 5.11
C ASP A 176 5.68 -5.01 4.80
N LYS A 177 4.38 -5.29 5.06
CA LYS A 177 3.33 -4.26 5.02
C LYS A 177 3.58 -3.11 6.00
N LEU A 178 4.06 -3.43 7.21
CA LEU A 178 4.41 -2.39 8.17
C LEU A 178 5.63 -1.56 7.74
N ARG A 179 6.59 -2.16 7.04
CA ARG A 179 7.70 -1.40 6.43
C ARG A 179 7.18 -0.46 5.33
N GLN A 180 6.27 -0.95 4.48
CA GLN A 180 5.61 -0.11 3.48
C GLN A 180 4.83 1.04 4.13
N LEU A 181 4.08 0.77 5.20
CA LEU A 181 3.37 1.78 5.96
C LEU A 181 4.32 2.84 6.55
N GLN A 182 5.45 2.43 7.15
CA GLN A 182 6.45 3.39 7.64
C GLN A 182 7.12 4.18 6.51
N HIS A 183 7.37 3.56 5.38
CA HIS A 183 7.88 4.24 4.19
C HIS A 183 6.91 5.34 3.70
N LEU A 184 5.60 5.09 3.82
CA LEU A 184 4.54 6.06 3.53
C LEU A 184 4.27 7.04 4.69
N GLY A 185 5.07 7.03 5.75
CA GLY A 185 4.98 7.98 6.86
C GLY A 185 4.11 7.54 8.04
N ALA A 186 3.60 6.32 8.06
CA ALA A 186 2.76 5.86 9.16
C ALA A 186 3.51 5.78 10.50
N SER A 187 2.83 6.17 11.58
CA SER A 187 3.30 6.14 12.95
C SER A 187 2.91 4.84 13.65
N LEU A 188 3.88 4.16 14.27
CA LEU A 188 3.65 2.91 15.00
C LEU A 188 3.76 3.13 16.50
N PHE A 189 2.76 2.61 17.23
CA PHE A 189 2.69 2.67 18.69
C PHE A 189 2.63 1.24 19.25
N ALA A 190 3.33 0.99 20.36
CA ALA A 190 3.33 -0.28 21.07
C ALA A 190 2.83 -0.12 22.49
N CYS A 191 1.90 -0.96 22.92
CA CYS A 191 1.40 -0.99 24.28
C CYS A 191 2.49 -1.49 25.24
N GLY A 192 3.03 -0.63 26.09
CA GLY A 192 4.08 -0.96 27.05
C GLY A 192 3.72 -2.14 27.96
N PRO A 193 2.57 -2.16 28.65
CA PRO A 193 2.11 -3.32 29.43
C PRO A 193 2.00 -4.62 28.63
N SER A 194 1.57 -4.54 27.37
CA SER A 194 1.51 -5.73 26.51
C SER A 194 2.91 -6.22 26.12
N MET A 195 3.85 -5.32 25.83
CA MET A 195 5.24 -5.68 25.56
C MET A 195 5.86 -6.44 26.73
N GLU A 196 5.65 -5.96 27.96
CA GLU A 196 6.13 -6.63 29.18
C GLU A 196 5.51 -8.03 29.31
N HIS A 197 4.18 -8.12 29.18
CA HIS A 197 3.44 -9.41 29.28
C HIS A 197 3.89 -10.43 28.23
N TYR A 198 4.05 -9.99 26.97
CA TYR A 198 4.44 -10.87 25.86
C TYR A 198 5.96 -10.96 25.67
N LYS A 199 6.75 -10.38 26.58
CA LYS A 199 8.22 -10.40 26.59
C LYS A 199 8.83 -9.90 25.29
N VAL A 200 8.28 -8.80 24.76
CA VAL A 200 8.84 -8.08 23.63
C VAL A 200 9.80 -7.02 24.16
N ASP A 201 11.08 -7.21 23.88
CA ASP A 201 12.12 -6.30 24.29
C ASP A 201 12.13 -5.05 23.38
N PRO A 202 12.04 -3.82 23.92
CA PRO A 202 12.19 -2.58 23.15
C PRO A 202 13.46 -2.52 22.32
N ALA A 203 14.56 -3.11 22.79
CA ALA A 203 15.81 -3.16 22.05
C ALA A 203 15.80 -4.13 20.86
N ASN A 204 14.78 -4.98 20.76
CA ASN A 204 14.65 -6.00 19.71
C ASN A 204 13.46 -5.75 18.78
N LEU A 205 13.09 -4.50 18.58
CA LEU A 205 12.06 -4.11 17.60
C LEU A 205 12.63 -4.13 16.18
N ALA A 206 11.79 -4.56 15.22
CA ALA A 206 12.15 -4.64 13.79
C ALA A 206 11.95 -3.31 13.06
N PHE A 207 11.39 -2.32 13.74
CA PHE A 207 10.97 -1.04 13.19
C PHE A 207 11.62 0.12 13.95
N SER A 208 12.04 1.14 13.22
CA SER A 208 12.51 2.39 13.81
C SER A 208 11.32 3.24 14.28
N ASN A 209 11.58 4.11 15.24
CA ASN A 209 10.59 5.11 15.70
C ASN A 209 9.25 4.54 16.18
N VAL A 210 9.24 3.36 16.79
CA VAL A 210 8.05 2.86 17.48
C VAL A 210 7.90 3.58 18.80
N THR A 211 6.76 4.25 18.99
CA THR A 211 6.43 4.93 20.24
C THR A 211 5.86 3.93 21.24
N ILE A 212 6.56 3.71 22.35
CA ILE A 212 6.03 2.87 23.44
C ILE A 212 5.10 3.75 24.28
N ALA A 213 3.83 3.35 24.35
CA ALA A 213 2.78 4.16 24.93
C ALA A 213 1.76 3.31 25.72
N ALA A 214 0.96 3.96 26.54
CA ALA A 214 -0.26 3.40 27.09
C ALA A 214 -1.48 4.04 26.39
N TYR A 215 -2.69 3.66 26.81
CA TYR A 215 -3.93 4.08 26.15
C TYR A 215 -4.09 5.59 26.03
N LEU A 216 -3.73 6.38 27.07
CA LEU A 216 -3.94 7.83 27.07
C LEU A 216 -3.14 8.52 25.96
N THR A 217 -1.90 8.11 25.73
CA THR A 217 -1.07 8.68 24.66
C THR A 217 -1.68 8.40 23.27
N PHE A 218 -2.23 7.20 23.07
CA PHE A 218 -2.84 6.87 21.78
C PHE A 218 -4.24 7.48 21.61
N MET A 219 -4.93 7.79 22.72
CA MET A 219 -6.22 8.51 22.67
C MET A 219 -6.13 9.87 21.97
N GLU A 220 -4.97 10.53 22.02
CA GLU A 220 -4.75 11.78 21.26
C GLU A 220 -4.86 11.53 19.76
N GLN A 221 -4.29 10.42 19.27
CA GLN A 221 -4.39 10.03 17.86
C GLN A 221 -5.84 9.65 17.52
N MET A 222 -6.48 8.84 18.36
CA MET A 222 -7.88 8.45 18.16
C MET A 222 -8.81 9.67 18.13
N SER A 223 -8.61 10.64 19.02
CA SER A 223 -9.49 11.83 19.13
C SER A 223 -9.36 12.76 17.91
N SER A 224 -8.21 12.77 17.25
CA SER A 224 -7.95 13.61 16.08
C SER A 224 -8.20 12.90 14.73
N ALA A 225 -8.52 11.60 14.76
CA ALA A 225 -8.71 10.81 13.54
C ALA A 225 -10.14 10.90 13.02
N ASP A 226 -10.26 10.92 11.68
CA ASP A 226 -11.54 10.85 10.96
C ASP A 226 -11.98 9.39 10.77
N ILE A 227 -11.01 8.48 10.67
CA ILE A 227 -11.24 7.06 10.40
C ILE A 227 -10.67 6.24 11.56
N HIS A 228 -11.50 5.37 12.12
CA HIS A 228 -11.12 4.48 13.21
C HIS A 228 -11.15 3.02 12.76
N LEU A 229 -10.05 2.31 12.99
CA LEU A 229 -9.91 0.88 12.71
C LEU A 229 -9.67 0.13 14.03
N VAL A 230 -10.47 -0.88 14.33
CA VAL A 230 -10.27 -1.74 15.50
C VAL A 230 -10.32 -3.19 15.04
N ALA A 231 -9.24 -3.97 15.31
CA ALA A 231 -9.06 -5.35 14.87
C ALA A 231 -8.25 -6.19 15.89
#